data_272fa716c104457c880a21f98b9983e8
#
_entry.id   272fa716c104457c880a21f98b9983e8
#
_cell.length_a   1.000
_cell.length_b   1.000
_cell.length_c   1.000
_cell.angle_alpha   90.00
_cell.angle_beta   90.00
_cell.angle_gamma   90.00
#
_symmetry.space_group_name_H-M   'P 1'
#
loop_
_entity.id
_entity.type
_entity.pdbx_description
1 polymer ?
#
loop_
_entity_poly.entity_id
_entity_poly.type
_entity_poly.pdbx_seq_one_letter_code
_entity_poly.pdbx_strand_id
1 'polypeptide(L)'
;MSGEVTGGGEKAKAGEDGFNYRLDRSKAGTPAPNFAFQDPDGGEKTLQDFAGRPLLVNLWATWCTPCVAEMPTLDRVAATHGPAGLAVLTISQDNQGLKAVKPFFAKHDLPHLKGWADPDNHFGFDYATGLLPTTVIYDAQGKEMVRVIGAMDWEGAEAKKLIAAAMQS
;
A
#
# COMPACT_ATOMS: atom_id res chain seq x y z
N MET A 1 5.24 -25.16 -13.89
CA MET A 1 5.02 -24.78 -13.38
C MET A 1 5.16 -24.24 -12.81
N SER A 2 5.03 -23.78 -12.91
CA SER A 2 5.01 -23.11 -12.37
C SER A 2 5.24 -22.95 -11.34
N GLY A 3 5.71 -22.78 -11.11
CA GLY A 3 5.97 -22.52 -10.12
C GLY A 3 5.53 -22.09 -9.28
N GLU A 4 5.22 -22.31 -9.33
CA GLU A 4 4.78 -21.95 -8.68
C GLU A 4 4.72 -21.87 -7.78
N VAL A 5 4.55 -21.85 -7.64
CA VAL A 5 4.17 -21.11 -6.75
C VAL A 5 4.33 -21.56 -5.39
N THR A 6 5.42 -21.50 -4.84
CA THR A 6 5.66 -21.78 -3.52
C THR A 6 5.25 -20.63 -2.67
N GLY A 7 4.72 -20.86 -1.52
CA GLY A 7 4.37 -19.82 -0.59
C GLY A 7 3.18 -18.96 -1.01
N GLY A 8 2.41 -19.44 -1.96
CA GLY A 8 1.23 -18.72 -2.37
C GLY A 8 1.48 -17.56 -3.31
N GLY A 9 2.71 -17.39 -3.78
CA GLY A 9 3.01 -16.35 -4.75
C GLY A 9 2.37 -16.65 -6.10
N GLU A 10 1.96 -15.62 -6.81
CA GLU A 10 1.37 -15.74 -8.12
C GLU A 10 2.31 -15.12 -9.14
N LYS A 11 2.19 -15.55 -10.39
CA LYS A 11 3.02 -14.98 -11.45
C LYS A 11 2.73 -13.49 -11.60
N ALA A 12 3.72 -12.75 -12.06
CA ALA A 12 3.55 -11.36 -12.39
C ALA A 12 2.52 -11.23 -13.50
N LYS A 13 1.69 -10.21 -13.41
CA LYS A 13 0.64 -9.92 -14.37
C LYS A 13 0.87 -8.56 -14.98
N ALA A 14 0.61 -8.46 -16.29
CA ALA A 14 0.59 -7.18 -16.96
C ALA A 14 -0.84 -6.70 -16.97
N GLY A 15 -1.10 -5.53 -16.39
CA GLY A 15 -2.42 -4.95 -16.40
C GLY A 15 -2.76 -4.39 -17.77
N GLU A 16 -4.04 -4.21 -18.02
CA GLU A 16 -4.52 -3.63 -19.28
C GLU A 16 -4.05 -2.20 -19.43
N ASP A 17 -3.72 -1.56 -18.34
CA ASP A 17 -3.26 -0.19 -18.26
C ASP A 17 -1.74 -0.06 -18.33
N GLY A 18 -1.02 -1.19 -18.53
CA GLY A 18 0.43 -1.20 -18.59
C GLY A 18 1.13 -1.40 -17.26
N PHE A 19 0.38 -1.54 -16.17
CA PHE A 19 0.99 -1.83 -14.87
C PHE A 19 1.35 -3.31 -14.76
N ASN A 20 2.44 -3.60 -14.05
CA ASN A 20 2.90 -4.96 -13.82
C ASN A 20 2.96 -5.22 -12.32
N TYR A 21 2.38 -6.34 -11.90
CA TYR A 21 2.36 -6.73 -10.50
C TYR A 21 2.23 -8.24 -10.36
N ARG A 22 2.50 -8.72 -9.15
CA ARG A 22 2.16 -10.10 -8.79
C ARG A 22 1.54 -10.10 -7.40
N LEU A 23 0.71 -11.09 -7.13
CA LEU A 23 0.07 -11.25 -5.83
C LEU A 23 0.84 -12.29 -5.03
N ASP A 24 0.95 -12.06 -3.71
CA ASP A 24 1.63 -12.97 -2.80
C ASP A 24 0.79 -13.11 -1.55
N ARG A 25 0.31 -14.32 -1.30
CA ARG A 25 -0.50 -14.63 -0.13
C ARG A 25 0.25 -15.49 0.88
N SER A 26 1.56 -15.64 0.70
CA SER A 26 2.35 -16.53 1.57
C SER A 26 2.43 -16.05 3.01
N LYS A 27 2.16 -14.76 3.24
CA LYS A 27 2.19 -14.17 4.58
C LYS A 27 0.79 -13.94 5.14
N ALA A 28 -0.24 -14.48 4.52
CA ALA A 28 -1.62 -14.30 4.98
C ALA A 28 -1.75 -14.77 6.42
N GLY A 29 -2.44 -13.96 7.23
CA GLY A 29 -2.63 -14.24 8.65
C GLY A 29 -1.58 -13.62 9.55
N THR A 30 -0.50 -13.07 8.99
CA THR A 30 0.55 -12.42 9.80
C THR A 30 0.01 -11.11 10.38
N PRO A 31 0.26 -10.84 11.67
CA PRO A 31 -0.15 -9.56 12.24
C PRO A 31 0.63 -8.40 11.61
N ALA A 32 -0.04 -7.25 11.53
CA ALA A 32 0.60 -6.04 11.04
C ALA A 32 1.77 -5.66 11.97
N PRO A 33 2.88 -5.17 11.40
CA PRO A 33 4.01 -4.73 12.22
C PRO A 33 3.62 -3.49 13.03
N ASN A 34 4.38 -3.23 14.09
CA ASN A 34 4.06 -2.12 14.99
C ASN A 34 5.12 -1.01 14.95
N PHE A 35 5.80 -0.85 13.84
CA PHE A 35 6.76 0.25 13.68
C PHE A 35 6.06 1.59 13.72
N ALA A 36 6.71 2.58 14.30
CA ALA A 36 6.24 3.95 14.20
C ALA A 36 6.62 4.52 12.84
N PHE A 37 5.71 5.30 12.27
CA PHE A 37 5.97 6.09 11.07
C PHE A 37 5.40 7.47 11.29
N GLN A 38 5.73 8.42 10.41
CA GLN A 38 5.37 9.81 10.60
C GLN A 38 4.07 10.14 9.88
N ASP A 39 3.19 10.85 10.59
CA ASP A 39 2.00 11.41 9.94
C ASP A 39 2.38 12.73 9.25
N PRO A 40 1.46 13.32 8.48
CA PRO A 40 1.79 14.54 7.72
C PRO A 40 2.27 15.70 8.56
N ASP A 41 1.96 15.73 9.84
CA ASP A 41 2.36 16.81 10.74
C ASP A 41 3.65 16.49 11.49
N GLY A 42 4.24 15.32 11.23
CA GLY A 42 5.48 14.91 11.88
C GLY A 42 5.28 14.11 13.15
N GLY A 43 4.04 13.89 13.58
CA GLY A 43 3.76 13.05 14.74
C GLY A 43 3.96 11.58 14.40
N GLU A 44 4.02 10.73 15.42
CA GLU A 44 4.22 9.30 15.23
C GLU A 44 2.90 8.55 15.26
N LYS A 45 2.77 7.58 14.36
CA LYS A 45 1.65 6.66 14.29
C LYS A 45 2.16 5.25 14.11
N THR A 46 1.30 4.28 14.43
CA THR A 46 1.54 2.87 14.10
C THR A 46 0.30 2.36 13.39
N LEU A 47 0.41 1.20 12.75
CA LEU A 47 -0.76 0.60 12.09
C LEU A 47 -1.86 0.27 13.09
N GLN A 48 -1.50 0.01 14.36
CA GLN A 48 -2.47 -0.28 15.41
C GLN A 48 -3.35 0.91 15.75
N ASP A 49 -2.92 2.12 15.40
CA ASP A 49 -3.78 3.31 15.56
C ASP A 49 -5.01 3.27 14.65
N PHE A 50 -5.00 2.39 13.66
CA PHE A 50 -6.11 2.21 12.73
C PHE A 50 -6.86 0.90 12.99
N ALA A 51 -6.71 0.32 14.19
CA ALA A 51 -7.31 -0.96 14.53
C ALA A 51 -8.82 -0.93 14.35
N GLY A 52 -9.38 -2.07 13.98
CA GLY A 52 -10.81 -2.22 13.82
C GLY A 52 -11.33 -1.97 12.42
N ARG A 53 -10.45 -1.61 11.50
CA ARG A 53 -10.86 -1.40 10.10
C ARG A 53 -9.82 -1.94 9.15
N PRO A 54 -10.22 -2.30 7.93
CA PRO A 54 -9.25 -2.80 6.95
C PRO A 54 -8.27 -1.71 6.55
N LEU A 55 -7.05 -2.12 6.23
CA LEU A 55 -5.97 -1.20 5.87
C LEU A 55 -5.41 -1.58 4.50
N LEU A 56 -5.07 -0.57 3.72
CA LEU A 56 -4.30 -0.71 2.51
C LEU A 56 -3.03 0.08 2.73
N VAL A 57 -1.90 -0.61 2.94
CA VAL A 57 -0.61 0.02 3.21
C VAL A 57 0.21 -0.04 1.94
N ASN A 58 0.47 1.12 1.35
CA ASN A 58 1.21 1.24 0.09
C ASN A 58 2.55 1.89 0.36
N LEU A 59 3.62 1.17 0.03
CA LEU A 59 4.98 1.72 0.12
C LEU A 59 5.37 2.30 -1.23
N TRP A 60 5.82 3.53 -1.22
CA TRP A 60 6.15 4.26 -2.45
C TRP A 60 7.31 5.21 -2.19
N ALA A 61 7.77 5.89 -3.23
CA ALA A 61 8.76 6.96 -3.09
C ALA A 61 8.51 7.99 -4.17
N THR A 62 8.90 9.23 -3.90
CA THR A 62 8.67 10.33 -4.83
C THR A 62 9.43 10.16 -6.14
N TRP A 63 10.55 9.43 -6.12
CA TRP A 63 11.39 9.18 -7.29
C TRP A 63 10.99 7.91 -8.05
N CYS A 64 9.98 7.21 -7.60
CA CYS A 64 9.58 5.91 -8.16
C CYS A 64 8.46 6.12 -9.18
N THR A 65 8.80 6.03 -10.47
CA THR A 65 7.84 6.32 -11.54
C THR A 65 6.57 5.46 -11.48
N PRO A 66 6.66 4.11 -11.35
CA PRO A 66 5.41 3.33 -11.27
C PRO A 66 4.61 3.61 -10.00
N CYS A 67 5.27 4.00 -8.90
CA CYS A 67 4.56 4.39 -7.69
C CYS A 67 3.70 5.63 -7.95
N VAL A 68 4.32 6.64 -8.57
CA VAL A 68 3.62 7.89 -8.86
C VAL A 68 2.48 7.67 -9.82
N ALA A 69 2.67 6.76 -10.79
CA ALA A 69 1.65 6.49 -11.79
C ALA A 69 0.38 5.87 -11.19
N GLU A 70 0.51 5.07 -10.11
CA GLU A 70 -0.70 4.47 -9.51
C GLU A 70 -1.36 5.35 -8.47
N MET A 71 -0.71 6.45 -8.02
CA MET A 71 -1.27 7.30 -6.97
C MET A 71 -2.66 7.84 -7.27
N PRO A 72 -2.98 8.31 -8.48
CA PRO A 72 -4.35 8.76 -8.75
C PRO A 72 -5.40 7.67 -8.54
N THR A 73 -5.08 6.41 -8.86
CA THR A 73 -6.03 5.32 -8.66
C THR A 73 -6.19 5.02 -7.17
N LEU A 74 -5.12 5.14 -6.37
CA LEU A 74 -5.21 5.01 -4.93
C LEU A 74 -6.03 6.14 -4.31
N ASP A 75 -5.90 7.34 -4.83
CA ASP A 75 -6.69 8.46 -4.35
C ASP A 75 -8.19 8.19 -4.52
N ARG A 76 -8.58 7.61 -5.65
CA ARG A 76 -9.99 7.28 -5.89
C ARG A 76 -10.48 6.15 -5.01
N VAL A 77 -9.61 5.18 -4.69
CA VAL A 77 -9.96 4.13 -3.72
C VAL A 77 -10.22 4.76 -2.36
N ALA A 78 -9.37 5.70 -1.94
CA ALA A 78 -9.55 6.38 -0.67
C ALA A 78 -10.85 7.19 -0.66
N ALA A 79 -11.18 7.84 -1.77
CA ALA A 79 -12.42 8.61 -1.90
C ALA A 79 -13.65 7.71 -1.80
N THR A 80 -13.59 6.54 -2.46
CA THR A 80 -14.74 5.65 -2.56
C THR A 80 -14.93 4.82 -1.28
N HIS A 81 -13.87 4.26 -0.74
CA HIS A 81 -13.95 3.28 0.34
C HIS A 81 -13.55 3.83 1.70
N GLY A 82 -12.94 5.02 1.75
CA GLY A 82 -12.60 5.67 3.01
C GLY A 82 -13.82 5.89 3.90
N PRO A 83 -14.92 6.45 3.36
CA PRO A 83 -16.12 6.66 4.17
C PRO A 83 -16.73 5.36 4.72
N ALA A 84 -16.48 4.23 4.05
CA ALA A 84 -16.95 2.93 4.51
C ALA A 84 -15.97 2.23 5.45
N GLY A 85 -14.84 2.85 5.77
CA GLY A 85 -13.93 2.36 6.79
C GLY A 85 -12.54 1.92 6.33
N LEU A 86 -12.26 1.90 5.03
CA LEU A 86 -10.92 1.53 4.56
C LEU A 86 -9.92 2.64 4.86
N ALA A 87 -8.82 2.32 5.52
CA ALA A 87 -7.73 3.28 5.69
C ALA A 87 -6.70 3.03 4.59
N VAL A 88 -6.45 4.03 3.76
CA VAL A 88 -5.45 3.97 2.70
C VAL A 88 -4.24 4.77 3.16
N LEU A 89 -3.15 4.08 3.42
CA LEU A 89 -1.94 4.68 3.97
C LEU A 89 -0.81 4.55 2.96
N THR A 90 -0.55 5.65 2.23
CA THR A 90 0.57 5.72 1.31
C THR A 90 1.78 6.21 2.09
N ILE A 91 2.68 5.29 2.44
CA ILE A 91 3.81 5.58 3.32
C ILE A 91 5.08 5.67 2.51
N SER A 92 5.62 6.88 2.39
CA SER A 92 6.83 7.13 1.61
C SER A 92 8.05 6.47 2.23
N GLN A 93 8.85 5.84 1.39
CA GLN A 93 10.12 5.26 1.78
C GLN A 93 11.30 6.18 1.40
N ASP A 94 11.02 7.42 1.01
CA ASP A 94 12.08 8.41 0.79
C ASP A 94 12.88 8.61 2.07
N ASN A 95 14.21 8.56 1.97
CA ASN A 95 15.03 8.71 3.16
C ASN A 95 15.02 10.13 3.71
N GLN A 96 14.54 11.10 2.95
CA GLN A 96 14.34 12.46 3.43
C GLN A 96 13.00 12.68 4.10
N GLY A 97 12.13 11.66 4.10
CA GLY A 97 10.87 11.71 4.80
C GLY A 97 9.97 12.85 4.34
N LEU A 98 9.41 13.58 5.27
CA LEU A 98 8.46 14.64 4.96
C LEU A 98 9.03 15.75 4.10
N LYS A 99 10.37 15.95 4.12
CA LYS A 99 11.01 16.94 3.24
C LYS A 99 10.79 16.61 1.77
N ALA A 100 10.70 15.33 1.43
CA ALA A 100 10.41 14.91 0.07
C ALA A 100 8.92 14.84 -0.19
N VAL A 101 8.15 14.39 0.77
CA VAL A 101 6.72 14.09 0.60
C VAL A 101 5.89 15.36 0.51
N LYS A 102 6.14 16.34 1.35
CA LYS A 102 5.34 17.57 1.35
C LYS A 102 5.36 18.30 0.02
N PRO A 103 6.54 18.55 -0.59
CA PRO A 103 6.54 19.19 -1.91
C PRO A 103 5.84 18.37 -2.98
N PHE A 104 5.92 17.03 -2.89
CA PHE A 104 5.23 16.16 -3.83
C PHE A 104 3.73 16.38 -3.76
N PHE A 105 3.16 16.33 -2.56
CA PHE A 105 1.71 16.50 -2.39
C PHE A 105 1.26 17.92 -2.75
N ALA A 106 2.13 18.91 -2.60
CA ALA A 106 1.81 20.27 -3.00
C ALA A 106 1.67 20.41 -4.52
N LYS A 107 2.34 19.53 -5.28
CA LYS A 107 2.35 19.61 -6.75
C LYS A 107 1.38 18.62 -7.41
N HIS A 108 0.80 17.71 -6.67
CA HIS A 108 -0.06 16.67 -7.22
C HIS A 108 -1.44 16.75 -6.60
N ASP A 109 -2.47 16.62 -7.44
CA ASP A 109 -3.86 16.71 -6.98
C ASP A 109 -4.32 15.35 -6.46
N LEU A 110 -4.10 15.11 -5.18
CA LEU A 110 -4.43 13.85 -4.51
C LEU A 110 -5.16 14.15 -3.20
N PRO A 111 -6.38 14.71 -3.31
CA PRO A 111 -7.06 15.27 -2.13
C PRO A 111 -7.48 14.25 -1.07
N HIS A 112 -7.54 12.97 -1.42
CA HIS A 112 -7.98 11.92 -0.49
C HIS A 112 -6.83 11.13 0.10
N LEU A 113 -5.59 11.42 -0.32
CA LEU A 113 -4.39 10.79 0.22
C LEU A 113 -3.66 11.76 1.13
N LYS A 114 -2.87 11.22 2.04
CA LYS A 114 -2.05 12.01 2.95
C LYS A 114 -0.60 11.60 2.82
N GLY A 115 0.29 12.51 3.18
CA GLY A 115 1.72 12.27 3.07
C GLY A 115 2.32 11.67 4.32
N TRP A 116 2.22 10.36 4.46
CA TRP A 116 2.88 9.60 5.52
C TRP A 116 4.33 9.32 5.13
N ALA A 117 5.22 9.16 6.11
CA ALA A 117 6.63 8.94 5.82
C ALA A 117 7.26 7.93 6.77
N ASP A 118 8.16 7.13 6.20
CA ASP A 118 8.94 6.12 6.92
C ASP A 118 10.41 6.27 6.46
N PRO A 119 11.09 7.35 6.92
CA PRO A 119 12.41 7.67 6.38
C PRO A 119 13.48 6.63 6.69
N ASP A 120 13.30 5.81 7.72
CA ASP A 120 14.25 4.76 8.06
C ASP A 120 13.94 3.46 7.32
N ASN A 121 12.90 3.45 6.48
CA ASN A 121 12.54 2.32 5.64
C ASN A 121 12.24 1.04 6.46
N HIS A 122 11.63 1.21 7.62
CA HIS A 122 11.30 0.07 8.49
C HIS A 122 10.36 -0.91 7.78
N PHE A 123 9.33 -0.38 7.10
CA PHE A 123 8.38 -1.23 6.37
C PHE A 123 9.04 -1.93 5.20
N GLY A 124 9.92 -1.23 4.48
CA GLY A 124 10.61 -1.84 3.36
C GLY A 124 11.48 -3.02 3.80
N PHE A 125 12.20 -2.87 4.90
CA PHE A 125 13.02 -3.96 5.43
C PHE A 125 12.17 -5.11 5.95
N ASP A 126 11.04 -4.81 6.61
CA ASP A 126 10.18 -5.85 7.17
C ASP A 126 9.48 -6.66 6.08
N TYR A 127 8.90 -5.97 5.10
CA TYR A 127 8.21 -6.67 4.01
C TYR A 127 9.21 -7.38 3.09
N ALA A 128 10.39 -6.84 2.94
CA ALA A 128 11.53 -7.48 2.26
C ALA A 128 11.21 -7.92 0.83
N THR A 129 10.37 -7.18 0.11
CA THR A 129 10.07 -7.51 -1.29
C THR A 129 11.14 -7.00 -2.24
N GLY A 130 11.90 -5.99 -1.81
CA GLY A 130 12.95 -5.39 -2.64
C GLY A 130 12.43 -4.57 -3.80
N LEU A 131 11.13 -4.24 -3.80
CA LEU A 131 10.50 -3.57 -4.93
C LEU A 131 9.52 -2.52 -4.45
N LEU A 132 9.50 -1.38 -5.13
CA LEU A 132 8.46 -0.36 -4.96
C LEU A 132 7.70 -0.23 -6.27
N PRO A 133 6.39 -0.06 -6.23
CA PRO A 133 5.58 -0.06 -5.03
C PRO A 133 5.33 -1.47 -4.49
N THR A 134 5.13 -1.57 -3.20
CA THR A 134 4.63 -2.78 -2.55
C THR A 134 3.42 -2.37 -1.74
N THR A 135 2.31 -3.09 -1.89
CA THR A 135 1.08 -2.80 -1.16
C THR A 135 0.67 -4.03 -0.38
N VAL A 136 0.36 -3.85 0.89
CA VAL A 136 -0.10 -4.94 1.75
C VAL A 136 -1.49 -4.59 2.26
N ILE A 137 -2.43 -5.52 2.09
CA ILE A 137 -3.81 -5.33 2.51
C ILE A 137 -4.05 -6.15 3.77
N TYR A 138 -4.59 -5.49 4.79
CA TYR A 138 -4.90 -6.10 6.09
C TYR A 138 -6.40 -6.10 6.31
N ASP A 139 -6.90 -7.15 6.96
CA ASP A 139 -8.30 -7.21 7.35
C ASP A 139 -8.55 -6.33 8.59
N ALA A 140 -9.80 -6.26 9.02
CA ALA A 140 -10.18 -5.41 10.15
C ALA A 140 -9.56 -5.87 11.48
N GLN A 141 -9.04 -7.08 11.55
CA GLN A 141 -8.36 -7.60 12.72
C GLN A 141 -6.84 -7.38 12.67
N GLY A 142 -6.35 -6.68 11.65
CA GLY A 142 -4.93 -6.39 11.53
C GLY A 142 -4.10 -7.55 11.02
N LYS A 143 -4.74 -8.52 10.36
CA LYS A 143 -4.03 -9.66 9.78
C LYS A 143 -3.83 -9.44 8.30
N GLU A 144 -2.62 -9.73 7.83
CA GLU A 144 -2.31 -9.59 6.40
C GLU A 144 -3.20 -10.54 5.58
N MET A 145 -3.71 -10.04 4.46
CA MET A 145 -4.51 -10.84 3.53
C MET A 145 -3.70 -11.17 2.28
N VAL A 146 -3.09 -10.14 1.67
CA VAL A 146 -2.39 -10.32 0.41
C VAL A 146 -1.41 -9.16 0.22
N ARG A 147 -0.32 -9.43 -0.50
CA ARG A 147 0.62 -8.40 -0.97
C ARG A 147 0.48 -8.25 -2.46
N VAL A 148 0.53 -7.02 -2.92
CA VAL A 148 0.64 -6.68 -4.33
C VAL A 148 2.04 -6.13 -4.53
N ILE A 149 2.88 -6.88 -5.22
CA ILE A 149 4.28 -6.52 -5.43
C ILE A 149 4.38 -5.99 -6.86
N GLY A 150 4.60 -4.68 -6.96
CA GLY A 150 4.54 -3.97 -8.22
C GLY A 150 3.35 -3.05 -8.28
N ALA A 151 3.18 -2.37 -9.42
CA ALA A 151 2.15 -1.35 -9.58
C ALA A 151 0.86 -1.95 -10.14
N MET A 152 -0.26 -1.49 -9.61
CA MET A 152 -1.58 -1.97 -9.98
C MET A 152 -2.49 -0.78 -10.26
N ASP A 153 -3.42 -0.95 -11.18
CA ASP A 153 -4.53 -0.01 -11.32
C ASP A 153 -5.54 -0.33 -10.21
N TRP A 154 -5.59 0.52 -9.20
CA TRP A 154 -6.44 0.26 -8.04
C TRP A 154 -7.92 0.45 -8.32
N GLU A 155 -8.27 0.90 -9.53
CA GLU A 155 -9.66 0.92 -10.01
C GLU A 155 -9.99 -0.26 -10.90
N GLY A 156 -9.03 -1.13 -11.18
CA GLY A 156 -9.23 -2.29 -12.03
C GLY A 156 -9.99 -3.41 -11.35
N ALA A 157 -10.36 -4.43 -12.13
CA ALA A 157 -11.18 -5.53 -11.66
C ALA A 157 -10.50 -6.35 -10.56
N GLU A 158 -9.21 -6.64 -10.72
CA GLU A 158 -8.49 -7.42 -9.71
C GLU A 158 -8.42 -6.65 -8.38
N ALA A 159 -8.11 -5.36 -8.45
CA ALA A 159 -8.04 -4.53 -7.24
C ALA A 159 -9.38 -4.47 -6.53
N LYS A 160 -10.46 -4.34 -7.30
CA LYS A 160 -11.80 -4.30 -6.71
C LYS A 160 -12.12 -5.56 -5.92
N LYS A 161 -11.69 -6.72 -6.43
CA LYS A 161 -11.89 -7.97 -5.72
C LYS A 161 -11.11 -8.00 -4.40
N LEU A 162 -9.86 -7.55 -4.44
CA LEU A 162 -9.01 -7.52 -3.23
C LEU A 162 -9.59 -6.59 -2.18
N ILE A 163 -10.02 -5.41 -2.59
CA ILE A 163 -10.60 -4.43 -1.68
C ILE A 163 -11.91 -4.93 -1.10
N ALA A 164 -12.76 -5.52 -1.95
CA ALA A 164 -14.04 -6.06 -1.48
C ALA A 164 -13.82 -7.14 -0.42
N ALA A 165 -12.83 -8.01 -0.61
CA ALA A 165 -12.52 -9.04 0.37
C ALA A 165 -12.10 -8.43 1.71
N ALA A 166 -11.29 -7.37 1.68
CA ALA A 166 -10.86 -6.69 2.90
C ALA A 166 -12.02 -6.00 3.60
N MET A 167 -12.93 -5.39 2.82
CA MET A 167 -14.08 -4.67 3.37
C MET A 167 -15.10 -5.61 4.03
N GLN A 168 -15.10 -6.88 3.66
CA GLN A 168 -16.02 -7.87 4.23
C GLN A 168 -15.45 -8.59 5.43
N SER A 169 -14.22 -8.29 5.80
CA SER A 169 -13.55 -8.99 6.91
C SER A 169 -14.06 -8.59 8.28
#